data_9a72b10e4de05a0f8151d598b67eabdc
#
_entry.id   9a72b10e4de05a0f8151d598b67eabdc
#
_cell.length_a   1.000
_cell.length_b   1.000
_cell.length_c   1.000
_cell.angle_alpha   90.00
_cell.angle_beta   90.00
_cell.angle_gamma   90.00
#
_symmetry.space_group_name_H-M   'P 1'
#
loop_
_entity.id
_entity.type
_entity.pdbx_description
1 polymer ?
#
loop_
_entity_poly.entity_id
_entity_poly.type
_entity_poly.pdbx_seq_one_letter_code
_entity_poly.pdbx_strand_id
1 'polypeptide(L)'
;MKNVCKVIFLAIALGMGVSMCAQSNQESEKPVITSPPKSLNLDPFYKKYMNVNGIPVCSSWRVPDSCFHAAYITFKALTDMLPKKVLKSLVDNGARVTIMARYEGTTDVPEHAYLANDTTLNWDLRARGLGGTLRMPLSSCAEENILAYQIDKYHAENIAIHEFAHTIHNVGIAPIEPGFNDELRKALDAALAEGKYKNVYAGTNIQEYWAEGVQSWFNVNAEVDKDYGDGKHNMVNTRE
;
A
#
# COMPACT_ATOMS: atom_id res chain seq x y z
N MET A 1 20.23 7.85 -2.66
CA MET A 1 19.98 6.42 -2.82
C MET A 1 20.36 5.60 -1.58
N LYS A 2 21.59 5.68 -1.06
CA LYS A 2 21.98 4.92 0.15
C LYS A 2 21.16 5.20 1.42
N ASN A 3 20.53 6.38 1.56
CA ASN A 3 19.78 6.75 2.78
C ASN A 3 18.34 6.24 2.78
N VAL A 4 17.64 6.20 1.63
CA VAL A 4 16.29 5.62 1.53
C VAL A 4 16.35 4.11 1.71
N CYS A 5 17.35 3.45 1.06
CA CYS A 5 17.61 2.03 1.32
C CYS A 5 17.89 1.75 2.80
N LYS A 6 18.61 2.63 3.51
CA LYS A 6 18.86 2.44 4.96
C LYS A 6 17.59 2.54 5.79
N VAL A 7 16.66 3.45 5.49
CA VAL A 7 15.39 3.57 6.21
C VAL A 7 14.47 2.39 5.91
N ILE A 8 14.38 1.97 4.65
CA ILE A 8 13.66 0.75 4.25
C ILE A 8 14.35 -0.49 4.84
N PHE A 9 15.70 -0.56 4.81
CA PHE A 9 16.47 -1.64 5.43
C PHE A 9 16.39 -1.64 6.96
N LEU A 10 16.31 -0.50 7.63
CA LEU A 10 16.20 -0.47 9.08
C LEU A 10 14.85 -1.05 9.56
N ALA A 11 13.78 -0.83 8.80
CA ALA A 11 12.49 -1.46 9.07
C ALA A 11 12.50 -2.97 8.76
N ILE A 12 13.34 -3.42 7.81
CA ILE A 12 13.43 -4.81 7.34
C ILE A 12 14.62 -5.55 7.99
N ALA A 13 15.75 -4.88 8.27
CA ALA A 13 17.02 -5.50 8.67
C ALA A 13 17.11 -5.89 10.17
N LEU A 14 16.13 -5.59 10.99
CA LEU A 14 16.09 -6.06 12.38
C LEU A 14 15.79 -7.57 12.51
N GLY A 15 15.84 -8.33 11.43
CA GLY A 15 15.47 -9.74 11.48
C GLY A 15 16.05 -10.73 10.48
N MET A 16 17.09 -10.46 9.69
CA MET A 16 17.55 -11.47 8.72
C MET A 16 19.05 -11.74 8.72
N GLY A 17 19.39 -12.95 9.21
CA GLY A 17 20.48 -13.74 8.65
C GLY A 17 20.01 -14.34 7.32
N VAL A 18 20.67 -13.95 6.21
CA VAL A 18 20.34 -14.45 4.87
C VAL A 18 20.83 -15.89 4.76
N SER A 19 19.93 -16.86 4.67
CA SER A 19 20.22 -18.18 4.12
C SER A 19 19.72 -18.23 2.68
N MET A 20 20.63 -18.10 1.74
CA MET A 20 20.37 -18.47 0.34
C MET A 20 20.32 -19.99 0.27
N CYS A 21 19.17 -20.57 -0.02
CA CYS A 21 19.09 -21.79 -0.82
C CYS A 21 17.65 -22.20 -1.16
N ALA A 22 17.53 -22.76 -2.37
CA ALA A 22 16.43 -23.60 -2.88
C ALA A 22 15.24 -22.86 -3.52
N GLN A 23 15.31 -22.76 -4.86
CA GLN A 23 14.12 -22.79 -5.71
C GLN A 23 13.37 -24.11 -5.44
N SER A 24 12.39 -24.07 -4.56
CA SER A 24 11.36 -25.07 -4.50
C SER A 24 10.24 -24.63 -5.44
N ASN A 25 9.78 -25.52 -6.31
CA ASN A 25 8.50 -25.42 -7.02
C ASN A 25 7.37 -25.33 -5.95
N GLN A 26 7.15 -24.14 -5.40
CA GLN A 26 5.93 -23.88 -4.66
C GLN A 26 4.85 -23.62 -5.72
N GLU A 27 3.96 -24.59 -5.94
CA GLU A 27 2.63 -24.26 -6.43
C GLU A 27 2.15 -23.08 -5.59
N SER A 28 1.90 -21.94 -6.24
CA SER A 28 1.45 -20.73 -5.54
C SER A 28 0.16 -21.07 -4.81
N GLU A 29 0.22 -21.04 -3.49
CA GLU A 29 -0.93 -21.30 -2.63
C GLU A 29 -2.05 -20.34 -3.05
N LYS A 30 -3.14 -20.90 -3.56
CA LYS A 30 -4.27 -20.08 -4.03
C LYS A 30 -5.03 -19.56 -2.82
N PRO A 31 -5.39 -18.25 -2.80
CA PRO A 31 -6.16 -17.73 -1.70
C PRO A 31 -7.53 -18.40 -1.60
N VAL A 32 -7.98 -18.64 -0.38
CA VAL A 32 -9.34 -19.07 -0.11
C VAL A 32 -10.24 -17.84 -0.02
N ILE A 33 -11.14 -17.69 -0.99
CA ILE A 33 -12.10 -16.58 -1.05
C ILE A 33 -13.42 -17.05 -0.47
N THR A 34 -13.89 -16.36 0.58
CA THR A 34 -15.12 -16.68 1.29
C THR A 34 -15.96 -15.43 1.56
N SER A 35 -17.09 -15.58 2.21
CA SER A 35 -17.75 -14.46 2.88
C SER A 35 -16.96 -14.03 4.11
N PRO A 36 -16.99 -12.72 4.49
CA PRO A 36 -16.34 -12.25 5.70
C PRO A 36 -16.79 -13.00 6.95
N PRO A 37 -15.86 -13.39 7.84
CA PRO A 37 -16.22 -13.98 9.13
C PRO A 37 -17.07 -13.01 9.95
N LYS A 38 -18.10 -13.50 10.62
CA LYS A 38 -18.97 -12.69 11.48
C LYS A 38 -18.21 -11.96 12.58
N SER A 39 -17.11 -12.53 13.06
CA SER A 39 -16.24 -11.94 14.08
C SER A 39 -15.62 -10.59 13.67
N LEU A 40 -15.49 -10.31 12.38
CA LEU A 40 -14.99 -9.03 11.88
C LEU A 40 -16.03 -7.91 11.95
N ASN A 41 -17.30 -8.23 12.14
CA ASN A 41 -18.42 -7.29 12.24
C ASN A 41 -18.37 -6.19 11.17
N LEU A 42 -18.15 -6.59 9.91
CA LEU A 42 -18.04 -5.67 8.78
C LEU A 42 -19.41 -5.24 8.27
N ASP A 43 -19.44 -4.09 7.62
CA ASP A 43 -20.64 -3.60 6.93
C ASP A 43 -21.16 -4.65 5.92
N PRO A 44 -22.48 -4.77 5.73
CA PRO A 44 -23.09 -5.66 4.74
C PRO A 44 -22.65 -5.42 3.27
N PHE A 45 -22.02 -4.30 2.97
CA PHE A 45 -21.33 -4.03 1.69
C PHE A 45 -20.34 -5.14 1.35
N TYR A 46 -19.58 -5.61 2.34
CA TYR A 46 -18.54 -6.61 2.14
C TYR A 46 -19.12 -8.01 1.95
N LYS A 47 -18.88 -8.62 0.80
CA LYS A 47 -19.37 -9.95 0.41
C LYS A 47 -18.27 -10.97 0.20
N LYS A 48 -17.07 -10.48 -0.12
CA LYS A 48 -15.89 -11.33 -0.36
C LYS A 48 -14.78 -10.99 0.62
N TYR A 49 -14.05 -12.00 0.99
CA TYR A 49 -12.98 -11.95 1.99
C TYR A 49 -11.91 -12.96 1.65
N MET A 50 -10.65 -12.58 1.87
CA MET A 50 -9.53 -13.50 2.05
C MET A 50 -8.65 -13.01 3.20
N ASN A 51 -7.85 -13.91 3.77
CA ASN A 51 -6.84 -13.56 4.77
C ASN A 51 -5.45 -13.62 4.16
N VAL A 52 -4.64 -12.59 4.39
CA VAL A 52 -3.22 -12.56 3.98
C VAL A 52 -2.37 -12.28 5.21
N ASN A 53 -1.75 -13.31 5.75
CA ASN A 53 -0.89 -13.21 6.94
C ASN A 53 -1.55 -12.49 8.15
N GLY A 54 -2.85 -12.69 8.34
CA GLY A 54 -3.62 -12.04 9.41
C GLY A 54 -4.29 -10.72 8.99
N ILE A 55 -4.00 -10.21 7.80
CA ILE A 55 -4.63 -8.99 7.27
C ILE A 55 -5.87 -9.39 6.45
N PRO A 56 -7.08 -8.94 6.83
CA PRO A 56 -8.30 -9.09 6.04
C PRO A 56 -8.23 -8.28 4.74
N VAL A 57 -8.51 -8.93 3.61
CA VAL A 57 -8.74 -8.28 2.32
C VAL A 57 -10.18 -8.53 1.93
N CYS A 58 -10.97 -7.47 1.76
CA CYS A 58 -12.42 -7.53 1.59
C CYS A 58 -12.87 -6.76 0.35
N SER A 59 -14.05 -7.08 -0.15
CA SER A 59 -14.70 -6.31 -1.22
C SER A 59 -16.21 -6.52 -1.24
N SER A 60 -16.90 -5.74 -2.06
CA SER A 60 -18.25 -6.05 -2.50
C SER A 60 -18.27 -7.33 -3.35
N TRP A 61 -19.46 -7.81 -3.70
CA TRP A 61 -19.64 -8.95 -4.61
C TRP A 61 -19.17 -8.68 -6.04
N ARG A 62 -19.01 -7.40 -6.43
CA ARG A 62 -18.69 -6.97 -7.80
C ARG A 62 -17.26 -7.24 -8.22
N VAL A 63 -16.34 -7.29 -7.27
CA VAL A 63 -14.91 -7.54 -7.56
C VAL A 63 -14.74 -9.01 -7.98
N PRO A 64 -14.11 -9.30 -9.14
CA PRO A 64 -13.90 -10.66 -9.60
C PRO A 64 -12.87 -11.41 -8.75
N ASP A 65 -12.98 -12.74 -8.68
CA ASP A 65 -12.04 -13.58 -7.92
C ASP A 65 -10.60 -13.50 -8.48
N SER A 66 -10.46 -13.25 -9.79
CA SER A 66 -9.14 -12.99 -10.39
C SER A 66 -8.41 -11.80 -9.75
N CYS A 67 -9.15 -10.76 -9.33
CA CYS A 67 -8.59 -9.63 -8.61
C CYS A 67 -8.07 -10.04 -7.23
N PHE A 68 -8.81 -10.90 -6.52
CA PHE A 68 -8.35 -11.46 -5.24
C PHE A 68 -7.08 -12.29 -5.39
N HIS A 69 -6.96 -13.08 -6.48
CA HIS A 69 -5.75 -13.85 -6.75
C HIS A 69 -4.54 -12.94 -6.99
N ALA A 70 -4.69 -11.88 -7.80
CA ALA A 70 -3.63 -10.90 -8.03
C ALA A 70 -3.26 -10.12 -6.75
N ALA A 71 -4.27 -9.66 -6.01
CA ALA A 71 -4.11 -8.98 -4.73
C ALA A 71 -3.42 -9.86 -3.69
N TYR A 72 -3.71 -11.17 -3.65
CA TYR A 72 -3.03 -12.11 -2.76
C TYR A 72 -1.52 -12.11 -2.99
N ILE A 73 -1.09 -12.22 -4.24
CA ILE A 73 0.33 -12.19 -4.59
C ILE A 73 0.98 -10.88 -4.10
N THR A 74 0.33 -9.76 -4.37
CA THR A 74 0.82 -8.42 -3.99
C THR A 74 0.94 -8.28 -2.47
N PHE A 75 -0.15 -8.51 -1.73
CA PHE A 75 -0.14 -8.31 -0.27
C PHE A 75 0.66 -9.37 0.47
N LYS A 76 0.73 -10.60 -0.07
CA LYS A 76 1.60 -11.63 0.49
C LYS A 76 3.08 -11.25 0.35
N ALA A 77 3.50 -10.76 -0.81
CA ALA A 77 4.88 -10.30 -1.01
C ALA A 77 5.25 -9.17 -0.05
N LEU A 78 4.34 -8.20 0.16
CA LEU A 78 4.55 -7.11 1.11
C LEU A 78 4.64 -7.62 2.55
N THR A 79 3.70 -8.44 2.98
CA THR A 79 3.59 -8.88 4.37
C THR A 79 4.64 -9.93 4.75
N ASP A 80 5.08 -10.78 3.82
CA ASP A 80 6.16 -11.76 4.05
C ASP A 80 7.52 -11.08 4.32
N MET A 81 7.73 -9.88 3.77
CA MET A 81 8.96 -9.10 3.98
C MET A 81 8.97 -8.32 5.29
N LEU A 82 7.83 -8.17 5.95
CA LEU A 82 7.75 -7.39 7.18
C LEU A 82 8.41 -8.10 8.36
N PRO A 83 9.13 -7.37 9.23
CA PRO A 83 9.50 -7.87 10.55
C PRO A 83 8.27 -8.35 11.30
N LYS A 84 8.37 -9.49 12.00
CA LYS A 84 7.25 -10.09 12.74
C LYS A 84 6.54 -9.11 13.69
N LYS A 85 7.31 -8.21 14.33
CA LYS A 85 6.75 -7.19 15.22
C LYS A 85 5.88 -6.16 14.48
N VAL A 86 6.24 -5.80 13.25
CA VAL A 86 5.47 -4.87 12.42
C VAL A 86 4.19 -5.53 11.92
N LEU A 87 4.29 -6.77 11.41
CA LEU A 87 3.10 -7.53 11.01
C LEU A 87 2.14 -7.73 12.19
N LYS A 88 2.69 -8.08 13.37
CA LYS A 88 1.88 -8.19 14.58
C LYS A 88 1.19 -6.87 14.94
N SER A 89 1.90 -5.75 14.84
CA SER A 89 1.34 -4.41 15.11
C SER A 89 0.21 -4.08 14.14
N LEU A 90 0.36 -4.38 12.84
CA LEU A 90 -0.70 -4.22 11.85
C LEU A 90 -1.96 -5.01 12.24
N VAL A 91 -1.80 -6.29 12.56
CA VAL A 91 -2.92 -7.18 12.94
C VAL A 91 -3.58 -6.71 14.24
N ASP A 92 -2.80 -6.41 15.27
CA ASP A 92 -3.32 -5.95 16.57
C ASP A 92 -4.07 -4.62 16.45
N ASN A 93 -3.64 -3.73 15.56
CA ASN A 93 -4.28 -2.44 15.31
C ASN A 93 -5.42 -2.54 14.26
N GLY A 94 -5.78 -3.74 13.82
CA GLY A 94 -6.93 -3.99 12.96
C GLY A 94 -6.75 -3.56 11.51
N ALA A 95 -5.50 -3.56 11.01
CA ALA A 95 -5.23 -3.24 9.61
C ALA A 95 -6.03 -4.12 8.66
N ARG A 96 -6.65 -3.51 7.65
CA ARG A 96 -7.47 -4.16 6.63
C ARG A 96 -7.21 -3.54 5.26
N VAL A 97 -7.58 -4.29 4.23
CA VAL A 97 -7.60 -3.81 2.85
C VAL A 97 -9.01 -3.95 2.29
N THR A 98 -9.47 -2.96 1.55
CA THR A 98 -10.66 -3.07 0.70
C THR A 98 -10.31 -2.88 -0.77
N ILE A 99 -10.87 -3.73 -1.61
CA ILE A 99 -10.77 -3.60 -3.06
C ILE A 99 -12.09 -3.05 -3.57
N MET A 100 -12.06 -1.89 -4.22
CA MET A 100 -13.21 -1.29 -4.90
C MET A 100 -13.36 -1.91 -6.29
N ALA A 101 -14.57 -2.25 -6.68
CA ALA A 101 -14.84 -2.60 -8.06
C ALA A 101 -14.64 -1.38 -8.99
N ARG A 102 -14.32 -1.61 -10.26
CA ARG A 102 -14.10 -0.55 -11.25
C ARG A 102 -15.26 0.44 -11.42
N TYR A 103 -16.46 0.05 -11.02
CA TYR A 103 -17.67 0.88 -11.06
C TYR A 103 -18.08 1.41 -9.68
N GLU A 104 -17.27 1.20 -8.66
CA GLU A 104 -17.45 1.76 -7.33
C GLU A 104 -16.52 2.94 -7.13
N GLY A 105 -17.04 4.00 -6.52
CA GLY A 105 -16.26 5.15 -6.10
C GLY A 105 -15.61 4.93 -4.74
N THR A 106 -14.72 5.80 -4.38
CA THR A 106 -14.09 5.81 -3.03
C THR A 106 -15.15 5.96 -1.94
N THR A 107 -16.20 6.75 -2.21
CA THR A 107 -17.30 7.00 -1.24
C THR A 107 -18.31 5.86 -1.13
N ASP A 108 -18.28 4.86 -2.02
CA ASP A 108 -19.07 3.64 -1.88
C ASP A 108 -18.53 2.70 -0.78
N VAL A 109 -17.23 2.85 -0.42
CA VAL A 109 -16.64 2.11 0.70
C VAL A 109 -17.23 2.64 2.01
N PRO A 110 -17.86 1.81 2.86
CA PRO A 110 -18.56 2.28 4.06
C PRO A 110 -17.72 3.17 4.97
N GLU A 111 -16.46 2.82 5.18
CA GLU A 111 -15.52 3.57 6.02
C GLU A 111 -15.11 4.91 5.39
N HIS A 112 -15.29 5.09 4.09
CA HIS A 112 -14.97 6.31 3.35
C HIS A 112 -16.22 7.12 2.96
N ALA A 113 -17.43 6.62 3.27
CA ALA A 113 -18.69 7.27 2.88
C ALA A 113 -18.81 8.73 3.37
N TYR A 114 -18.16 9.07 4.48
CA TYR A 114 -18.11 10.46 4.98
C TYR A 114 -17.48 11.45 4.02
N LEU A 115 -16.62 10.99 3.10
CA LEU A 115 -15.96 11.81 2.09
C LEU A 115 -16.95 12.35 1.04
N ALA A 116 -18.13 11.73 0.89
CA ALA A 116 -19.19 12.25 0.04
C ALA A 116 -19.71 13.64 0.49
N ASN A 117 -19.45 14.01 1.74
CA ASN A 117 -19.83 15.32 2.30
C ASN A 117 -18.78 16.42 2.02
N ASP A 118 -17.65 16.10 1.41
CA ASP A 118 -16.65 17.09 1.05
C ASP A 118 -17.14 17.92 -0.14
N THR A 119 -17.35 19.19 0.08
CA THR A 119 -17.83 20.12 -0.96
C THR A 119 -16.71 20.70 -1.83
N THR A 120 -15.45 20.41 -1.48
CA THR A 120 -14.26 20.95 -2.17
C THR A 120 -13.67 19.96 -3.15
N LEU A 121 -13.83 18.65 -2.90
CA LEU A 121 -13.27 17.59 -3.72
C LEU A 121 -14.33 16.52 -4.02
N ASN A 122 -14.35 16.07 -5.28
CA ASN A 122 -15.02 14.83 -5.64
C ASN A 122 -14.05 13.66 -5.45
N TRP A 123 -14.16 12.95 -4.33
CA TRP A 123 -13.26 11.88 -3.96
C TRP A 123 -13.31 10.68 -4.90
N ASP A 124 -14.46 10.40 -5.53
CA ASP A 124 -14.61 9.30 -6.49
C ASP A 124 -13.81 9.55 -7.79
N LEU A 125 -13.60 10.83 -8.13
CA LEU A 125 -12.75 11.24 -9.24
C LEU A 125 -11.29 11.44 -8.79
N ARG A 126 -11.07 11.91 -7.56
CA ARG A 126 -9.74 12.27 -7.05
C ARG A 126 -8.88 11.06 -6.75
N ALA A 127 -9.43 10.03 -6.10
CA ALA A 127 -8.66 8.92 -5.57
C ALA A 127 -9.27 7.56 -5.94
N ARG A 128 -8.40 6.62 -6.32
CA ARG A 128 -8.75 5.19 -6.50
C ARG A 128 -8.03 4.30 -5.49
N GLY A 129 -7.57 4.91 -4.40
CA GLY A 129 -6.96 4.30 -3.24
C GLY A 129 -6.78 5.32 -2.13
N LEU A 130 -6.74 4.86 -0.88
CA LEU A 130 -6.44 5.64 0.32
C LEU A 130 -5.68 4.77 1.31
N GLY A 131 -4.64 5.32 1.92
CA GLY A 131 -3.87 4.65 2.96
C GLY A 131 -4.53 4.68 4.33
N GLY A 132 -4.30 3.64 5.12
CA GLY A 132 -4.82 3.53 6.47
C GLY A 132 -4.07 4.40 7.49
N THR A 133 -4.79 4.74 8.55
CA THR A 133 -4.26 5.43 9.74
C THR A 133 -4.65 4.66 10.99
N LEU A 134 -4.07 4.95 12.16
CA LEU A 134 -4.51 4.31 13.42
C LEU A 134 -5.99 4.53 13.73
N ARG A 135 -6.53 5.68 13.33
CA ARG A 135 -7.96 5.98 13.52
C ARG A 135 -8.85 5.20 12.55
N MET A 136 -8.37 4.97 11.33
CA MET A 136 -9.04 4.24 10.27
C MET A 136 -8.01 3.29 9.63
N PRO A 137 -7.80 2.10 10.19
CA PRO A 137 -6.74 1.19 9.74
C PRO A 137 -7.14 0.41 8.48
N LEU A 138 -7.75 1.10 7.53
CA LEU A 138 -8.24 0.58 6.26
C LEU A 138 -7.45 1.19 5.11
N SER A 139 -6.74 0.35 4.36
CA SER A 139 -6.23 0.70 3.04
C SER A 139 -7.27 0.35 1.98
N SER A 140 -7.46 1.22 0.99
CA SER A 140 -8.31 0.92 -0.17
C SER A 140 -7.50 0.97 -1.46
N CYS A 141 -7.93 0.22 -2.46
CA CYS A 141 -7.37 0.21 -3.81
C CYS A 141 -8.45 -0.26 -4.79
N ALA A 142 -8.22 -0.09 -6.09
CA ALA A 142 -9.21 -0.40 -7.11
C ALA A 142 -8.81 -1.60 -7.96
N GLU A 143 -9.83 -2.36 -8.41
CA GLU A 143 -9.62 -3.58 -9.22
C GLU A 143 -8.92 -3.28 -10.53
N GLU A 144 -9.21 -2.12 -11.15
CA GLU A 144 -8.61 -1.75 -12.44
C GLU A 144 -7.10 -1.55 -12.36
N ASN A 145 -6.58 -1.07 -11.22
CA ASN A 145 -5.15 -0.94 -11.00
C ASN A 145 -4.51 -2.30 -10.70
N ILE A 146 -5.14 -3.12 -9.85
CA ILE A 146 -4.63 -4.47 -9.53
C ILE A 146 -4.57 -5.36 -10.78
N LEU A 147 -5.57 -5.25 -11.66
CA LEU A 147 -5.69 -6.06 -12.87
C LEU A 147 -5.14 -5.38 -14.14
N ALA A 148 -4.54 -4.19 -13.99
CA ALA A 148 -3.98 -3.40 -15.08
C ALA A 148 -4.96 -3.18 -16.24
N TYR A 149 -6.19 -2.79 -15.95
CA TYR A 149 -7.18 -2.49 -16.97
C TYR A 149 -6.83 -1.18 -17.71
N GLN A 150 -7.22 -1.07 -18.98
CA GLN A 150 -6.97 0.15 -19.77
C GLN A 150 -7.63 1.42 -19.21
N ILE A 151 -8.65 1.28 -18.37
CA ILE A 151 -9.32 2.41 -17.70
C ILE A 151 -8.57 2.88 -16.45
N ASP A 152 -7.53 2.16 -16.02
CA ASP A 152 -6.71 2.58 -14.89
C ASP A 152 -6.00 3.90 -15.22
N LYS A 153 -6.22 4.92 -14.39
CA LYS A 153 -5.61 6.22 -14.61
C LYS A 153 -4.14 6.30 -14.17
N TYR A 154 -3.68 5.34 -13.38
CA TYR A 154 -2.31 5.33 -12.85
C TYR A 154 -1.33 4.53 -13.72
N HIS A 155 -1.84 3.62 -14.56
CA HIS A 155 -1.16 2.79 -15.58
C HIS A 155 0.19 2.15 -15.19
N ALA A 156 1.15 2.93 -14.71
CA ALA A 156 2.51 2.47 -14.41
C ALA A 156 2.78 2.29 -12.91
N GLU A 157 1.82 2.64 -12.08
CA GLU A 157 1.95 2.60 -10.62
C GLU A 157 1.04 1.54 -10.00
N ASN A 158 1.56 0.80 -9.04
CA ASN A 158 0.72 -0.09 -8.24
C ASN A 158 0.21 0.64 -7.00
N ILE A 159 -1.02 1.14 -7.11
CA ILE A 159 -1.67 1.91 -6.03
C ILE A 159 -1.97 1.04 -4.81
N ALA A 160 -2.23 -0.26 -4.99
CA ALA A 160 -2.42 -1.17 -3.86
C ALA A 160 -1.16 -1.24 -2.97
N ILE A 161 0.03 -1.24 -3.58
CA ILE A 161 1.31 -1.18 -2.84
C ILE A 161 1.49 0.17 -2.17
N HIS A 162 1.23 1.27 -2.88
CA HIS A 162 1.35 2.64 -2.36
C HIS A 162 0.49 2.84 -1.09
N GLU A 163 -0.79 2.56 -1.19
CA GLU A 163 -1.73 2.80 -0.09
C GLU A 163 -1.50 1.84 1.09
N PHE A 164 -1.13 0.60 0.80
CA PHE A 164 -0.79 -0.32 1.87
C PHE A 164 0.57 0.03 2.52
N ALA A 165 1.50 0.66 1.80
CA ALA A 165 2.72 1.21 2.38
C ALA A 165 2.43 2.31 3.41
N HIS A 166 1.46 3.20 3.15
CA HIS A 166 0.98 4.14 4.17
C HIS A 166 0.43 3.41 5.39
N THR A 167 -0.33 2.34 5.19
CA THR A 167 -0.87 1.53 6.28
C THR A 167 0.24 0.85 7.08
N ILE A 168 1.25 0.28 6.41
CA ILE A 168 2.43 -0.29 7.08
C ILE A 168 3.11 0.76 7.94
N HIS A 169 3.30 1.98 7.41
CA HIS A 169 3.92 3.09 8.15
C HIS A 169 3.08 3.50 9.36
N ASN A 170 1.82 3.90 9.11
CA ASN A 170 1.00 4.57 10.12
C ASN A 170 0.45 3.61 11.18
N VAL A 171 0.14 2.37 10.79
CA VAL A 171 -0.55 1.38 11.64
C VAL A 171 0.41 0.32 12.15
N GLY A 172 1.43 -0.01 11.35
CA GLY A 172 2.39 -1.06 11.69
C GLY A 172 3.65 -0.56 12.39
N ILE A 173 4.33 0.45 11.82
CA ILE A 173 5.65 0.89 12.27
C ILE A 173 5.57 2.00 13.31
N ALA A 174 4.91 3.10 13.00
CA ALA A 174 4.91 4.29 13.86
C ALA A 174 4.44 4.03 15.31
N PRO A 175 3.47 3.13 15.57
CA PRO A 175 3.07 2.83 16.96
C PRO A 175 4.14 2.13 17.80
N ILE A 176 5.07 1.42 17.19
CA ILE A 176 6.07 0.58 17.88
C ILE A 176 7.50 1.09 17.71
N GLU A 177 7.74 2.07 16.83
CA GLU A 177 9.05 2.67 16.54
C GLU A 177 8.95 4.20 16.62
N PRO A 178 8.97 4.80 17.82
CA PRO A 178 8.74 6.25 17.99
C PRO A 178 9.71 7.15 17.22
N GLY A 179 10.94 6.67 16.97
CA GLY A 179 11.96 7.42 16.21
C GLY A 179 11.87 7.32 14.70
N PHE A 180 11.01 6.45 14.17
CA PHE A 180 10.98 6.17 12.74
C PHE A 180 10.63 7.39 11.88
N ASN A 181 9.66 8.19 12.31
CA ASN A 181 9.27 9.41 11.60
C ASN A 181 10.40 10.44 11.55
N ASP A 182 11.22 10.56 12.61
CA ASP A 182 12.36 11.47 12.64
C ASP A 182 13.47 11.01 11.69
N GLU A 183 13.71 9.70 11.62
CA GLU A 183 14.67 9.14 10.66
C GLU A 183 14.20 9.31 9.22
N LEU A 184 12.92 9.10 8.96
CA LEU A 184 12.32 9.29 7.64
C LEU A 184 12.36 10.77 7.22
N ARG A 185 12.11 11.69 8.15
CA ARG A 185 12.25 13.13 7.93
C ARG A 185 13.69 13.50 7.56
N LYS A 186 14.68 13.05 8.32
CA LYS A 186 16.09 13.27 8.03
C LYS A 186 16.48 12.74 6.66
N ALA A 187 15.95 11.58 6.25
CA ALA A 187 16.22 11.00 4.95
C ALA A 187 15.63 11.83 3.80
N LEU A 188 14.38 12.29 3.95
CA LEU A 188 13.74 13.18 2.99
C LEU A 188 14.49 14.51 2.87
N ASP A 189 14.81 15.16 4.00
CA ASP A 189 15.49 16.46 4.03
C ASP A 189 16.87 16.35 3.35
N ALA A 190 17.61 15.26 3.59
CA ALA A 190 18.88 15.01 2.93
C ALA A 190 18.72 14.81 1.41
N ALA A 191 17.69 14.09 0.97
CA ALA A 191 17.42 13.89 -0.45
C ALA A 191 17.03 15.22 -1.15
N LEU A 192 16.21 16.02 -0.50
CA LEU A 192 15.83 17.35 -1.01
C LEU A 192 17.03 18.32 -1.07
N ALA A 193 17.93 18.27 -0.08
CA ALA A 193 19.16 19.06 -0.08
C ALA A 193 20.12 18.67 -1.23
N GLU A 194 20.11 17.39 -1.64
CA GLU A 194 20.83 16.91 -2.82
C GLU A 194 20.10 17.22 -4.14
N GLY A 195 18.96 17.94 -4.10
CA GLY A 195 18.14 18.27 -5.26
C GLY A 195 17.29 17.10 -5.81
N LYS A 196 17.23 15.97 -5.07
CA LYS A 196 16.39 14.82 -5.43
C LYS A 196 14.96 15.05 -5.02
N TYR A 197 14.01 14.50 -5.78
CA TYR A 197 12.56 14.52 -5.49
C TYR A 197 11.96 15.93 -5.30
N LYS A 198 12.68 16.96 -5.70
CA LYS A 198 12.15 18.32 -5.68
C LYS A 198 11.09 18.48 -6.77
N ASN A 199 9.90 18.92 -6.38
CA ASN A 199 8.72 19.07 -7.24
C ASN A 199 8.21 17.77 -7.88
N VAL A 200 8.38 16.64 -7.22
CA VAL A 200 7.70 15.37 -7.50
C VAL A 200 7.00 14.86 -6.25
N TYR A 201 6.07 13.90 -6.42
CA TYR A 201 5.20 13.46 -5.35
C TYR A 201 5.97 12.93 -4.13
N ALA A 202 7.03 12.15 -4.36
CA ALA A 202 7.93 11.65 -3.32
C ALA A 202 8.55 12.76 -2.43
N GLY A 203 8.64 14.00 -2.92
CA GLY A 203 9.21 15.13 -2.18
C GLY A 203 8.21 15.91 -1.34
N THR A 204 6.92 15.60 -1.36
CA THR A 204 5.87 16.41 -0.73
C THR A 204 5.85 16.32 0.80
N ASN A 205 6.01 15.10 1.33
CA ASN A 205 6.04 14.83 2.76
C ASN A 205 6.64 13.45 3.05
N ILE A 206 6.83 13.11 4.33
CA ILE A 206 7.45 11.84 4.72
C ILE A 206 6.58 10.61 4.40
N GLN A 207 5.27 10.76 4.37
CA GLN A 207 4.35 9.67 4.06
C GLN A 207 4.48 9.26 2.59
N GLU A 208 4.48 10.27 1.69
CA GLU A 208 4.66 10.02 0.26
C GLU A 208 6.08 9.55 -0.06
N TYR A 209 7.08 10.14 0.59
CA TYR A 209 8.47 9.69 0.47
C TYR A 209 8.63 8.20 0.82
N TRP A 210 7.94 7.74 1.86
CA TRP A 210 7.91 6.33 2.25
C TRP A 210 7.18 5.47 1.21
N ALA A 211 5.95 5.85 0.82
CA ALA A 211 5.11 5.06 -0.07
C ALA A 211 5.74 4.91 -1.47
N GLU A 212 6.24 6.01 -2.02
CA GLU A 212 7.01 6.04 -3.27
C GLU A 212 8.28 5.18 -3.19
N GLY A 213 8.98 5.22 -2.04
CA GLY A 213 10.14 4.38 -1.78
C GLY A 213 9.80 2.90 -1.77
N VAL A 214 8.64 2.51 -1.22
CA VAL A 214 8.16 1.12 -1.25
C VAL A 214 7.77 0.70 -2.67
N GLN A 215 7.04 1.53 -3.42
CA GLN A 215 6.74 1.24 -4.83
C GLN A 215 8.03 1.05 -5.65
N SER A 216 8.99 1.95 -5.45
CA SER A 216 10.29 1.86 -6.12
C SER A 216 11.06 0.59 -5.75
N TRP A 217 11.01 0.16 -4.48
CA TRP A 217 11.63 -1.10 -4.05
C TRP A 217 11.05 -2.31 -4.78
N PHE A 218 9.75 -2.32 -5.03
CA PHE A 218 9.08 -3.38 -5.78
C PHE A 218 9.11 -3.18 -7.31
N ASN A 219 9.73 -2.10 -7.80
CA ASN A 219 9.80 -1.73 -9.21
C ASN A 219 8.42 -1.59 -9.87
N VAL A 220 7.51 -0.94 -9.17
CA VAL A 220 6.11 -0.72 -9.56
C VAL A 220 5.70 0.75 -9.44
N ASN A 221 6.67 1.66 -9.58
CA ASN A 221 6.46 3.10 -9.62
C ASN A 221 6.61 3.62 -11.05
N ALA A 222 5.88 4.68 -11.40
CA ALA A 222 6.05 5.36 -12.67
C ALA A 222 7.44 6.03 -12.75
N GLU A 223 8.11 5.91 -13.90
CA GLU A 223 9.40 6.58 -14.11
C GLU A 223 9.27 8.10 -14.13
N VAL A 224 8.13 8.59 -14.61
CA VAL A 224 7.84 10.02 -14.74
C VAL A 224 6.51 10.32 -14.09
N ASP A 225 6.53 11.23 -13.13
CA ASP A 225 5.32 11.75 -12.51
C ASP A 225 4.63 12.72 -13.49
N LYS A 226 3.52 12.25 -14.09
CA LYS A 226 2.73 13.02 -15.06
C LYS A 226 1.89 14.10 -14.41
N ASP A 227 1.56 13.97 -13.14
CA ASP A 227 0.68 14.87 -12.42
C ASP A 227 1.40 16.16 -11.99
N TYR A 228 2.73 16.12 -11.89
CA TYR A 228 3.57 17.27 -11.54
C TYR A 228 4.24 17.96 -12.74
N GLY A 229 3.88 17.60 -13.95
CA GLY A 229 3.89 18.44 -15.15
C GLY A 229 5.22 18.80 -15.78
N ASP A 230 6.38 18.47 -15.22
CA ASP A 230 7.68 18.87 -15.77
C ASP A 230 8.58 17.71 -16.25
N GLY A 231 8.02 16.50 -16.31
CA GLY A 231 8.75 15.32 -16.78
C GLY A 231 9.90 14.89 -15.87
N LYS A 232 9.90 15.31 -14.60
CA LYS A 232 10.92 14.87 -13.65
C LYS A 232 10.69 13.43 -13.25
N HIS A 233 11.79 12.72 -13.11
CA HIS A 233 11.79 11.33 -12.68
C HIS A 233 11.31 11.22 -11.24
N ASN A 234 10.34 10.38 -11.04
CA ASN A 234 9.91 9.93 -9.73
C ASN A 234 10.99 9.06 -9.06
N MET A 235 10.72 8.58 -7.86
CA MET A 235 11.61 7.65 -7.19
C MET A 235 11.54 6.28 -7.87
N VAL A 236 12.50 5.98 -8.75
CA VAL A 236 12.55 4.72 -9.49
C VAL A 236 13.75 3.90 -9.09
N ASN A 237 13.53 2.60 -9.05
CA ASN A 237 14.50 1.52 -8.94
C ASN A 237 15.65 1.75 -7.95
N THR A 238 15.35 1.61 -6.66
CA THR A 238 16.34 1.78 -5.58
C THR A 238 17.20 0.55 -5.30
N ARG A 239 17.07 -0.52 -6.10
CA ARG A 239 17.79 -1.79 -5.87
C ARG A 239 19.17 -1.85 -6.50
N GLU A 240 19.54 -0.89 -7.34
CA GLU A 240 20.87 -0.79 -7.95
C GLU A 240 21.90 -0.10 -7.05
#